data_98b7f80f1092b8b1f65e825a4dc1d0c9
#
_entry.id   98b7f80f1092b8b1f65e825a4dc1d0c9
#
_cell.length_a   1.000
_cell.length_b   1.000
_cell.length_c   1.000
_cell.angle_alpha   90.00
_cell.angle_beta   90.00
_cell.angle_gamma   90.00
#
_symmetry.space_group_name_H-M   'P 1'
#
loop_
_entity.id
_entity.type
_entity.pdbx_description
1 polymer ?
#
loop_
_entity_poly.entity_id
_entity_poly.type
_entity_poly.pdbx_seq_one_letter_code
_entity_poly.pdbx_strand_id
1 'polypeptide(L)'
;MSVLRGSLGVFGRVHELPTAPAPGTVTLRSAGVSVDRRAESRTRRVLDTVDFEVVAGQVVALVGPNGAGKSTLLAALAGELAPTEGVVELDGRGLDRWTPLDMARRRAVLPQSHTVGFPFTAREVVAMGRAPWARTERDAHDDEQIRAALAAADVEHLAARAFPTLSGGERARVALARVLAQDTATLLLDEPTAALDLGHQESVLRLASARAAAGAAVVVVLHDLGIAAAYADRVAVLESGRVAADGPPREVLTTELLTRVYQHPVEVIDHPVTGAQLVLPVRR
;
A
#
# COMPACT_ATOMS: atom_id res chain seq x y z
N MET A 1 51.73 33.84 -7.63
CA MET A 1 51.53 32.41 -7.35
C MET A 1 50.19 32.28 -6.64
N SER A 2 49.15 32.01 -7.41
CA SER A 2 47.77 31.86 -6.90
C SER A 2 47.43 30.40 -6.80
N VAL A 3 47.16 29.92 -5.59
CA VAL A 3 46.81 28.52 -5.32
C VAL A 3 45.30 28.39 -5.43
N LEU A 4 44.86 27.61 -6.41
CA LEU A 4 43.50 27.12 -6.62
C LEU A 4 42.99 26.38 -5.36
N ARG A 5 42.01 26.94 -4.68
CA ARG A 5 41.18 26.23 -3.73
C ARG A 5 40.06 25.58 -4.52
N GLY A 6 40.22 24.30 -4.84
CA GLY A 6 39.15 23.43 -5.31
C GLY A 6 38.14 23.21 -4.18
N SER A 7 36.92 23.68 -4.39
CA SER A 7 35.77 23.40 -3.52
C SER A 7 35.33 21.95 -3.66
N LEU A 8 35.68 21.11 -2.71
CA LEU A 8 35.04 19.80 -2.47
C LEU A 8 33.72 20.01 -1.73
N GLY A 9 32.69 20.40 -2.47
CA GLY A 9 31.33 20.52 -1.96
C GLY A 9 30.50 19.26 -2.21
N VAL A 10 30.85 18.14 -1.58
CA VAL A 10 29.94 17.00 -1.46
C VAL A 10 29.90 16.62 0.02
N PHE A 11 29.39 17.51 0.82
CA PHE A 11 28.94 17.17 2.17
C PHE A 11 27.51 16.66 2.08
N GLY A 12 27.33 15.37 2.43
CA GLY A 12 26.08 14.66 2.39
C GLY A 12 24.95 15.46 3.05
N ARG A 13 23.80 15.51 2.38
CA ARG A 13 22.57 15.93 3.01
C ARG A 13 22.38 15.03 4.25
N VAL A 14 22.33 15.62 5.42
CA VAL A 14 21.91 14.92 6.62
C VAL A 14 20.48 14.48 6.35
N HIS A 15 20.28 13.18 6.13
CA HIS A 15 18.96 12.63 5.93
C HIS A 15 18.27 12.60 7.29
N GLU A 16 17.36 13.54 7.50
CA GLU A 16 16.52 13.56 8.68
C GLU A 16 15.67 12.30 8.74
N LEU A 17 15.80 11.53 9.82
CA LEU A 17 14.98 10.33 10.01
C LEU A 17 13.52 10.77 10.17
N PRO A 18 12.57 10.08 9.51
CA PRO A 18 11.17 10.44 9.64
C PRO A 18 10.67 10.19 11.06
N THR A 19 9.89 11.12 11.58
CA THR A 19 9.11 10.95 12.81
C THR A 19 7.76 10.34 12.48
N ALA A 20 7.15 9.67 13.46
CA ALA A 20 5.79 9.19 13.31
C ALA A 20 4.82 10.38 13.12
N PRO A 21 3.93 10.34 12.12
CA PRO A 21 2.94 11.41 11.93
C PRO A 21 1.93 11.40 13.07
N ALA A 22 1.40 12.58 13.42
CA ALA A 22 0.28 12.66 14.33
C ALA A 22 -0.99 12.04 13.68
N PRO A 23 -1.86 11.39 14.46
CA PRO A 23 -3.14 10.90 13.94
C PRO A 23 -3.92 12.01 13.21
N GLY A 24 -4.53 11.68 12.08
CA GLY A 24 -5.26 12.64 11.26
C GLY A 24 -4.37 13.46 10.30
N THR A 25 -3.04 13.31 10.34
CA THR A 25 -2.14 13.98 9.37
C THR A 25 -2.22 13.30 8.01
N VAL A 26 -2.34 14.08 6.93
CA VAL A 26 -2.21 13.57 5.56
C VAL A 26 -0.74 13.22 5.32
N THR A 27 -0.47 11.94 5.11
CA THR A 27 0.89 11.44 4.83
C THR A 27 1.17 11.33 3.35
N LEU A 28 0.14 11.08 2.55
CA LEU A 28 0.26 10.90 1.11
C LEU A 28 -0.96 11.51 0.42
N ARG A 29 -0.73 12.25 -0.67
CA ARG A 29 -1.79 12.93 -1.41
C ARG A 29 -1.54 12.86 -2.90
N SER A 30 -2.57 12.63 -3.70
CA SER A 30 -2.59 12.97 -5.12
C SER A 30 -3.50 14.17 -5.35
N ALA A 31 -3.02 15.12 -6.17
CA ALA A 31 -3.77 16.30 -6.56
C ALA A 31 -3.83 16.39 -8.08
N GLY A 32 -5.02 16.19 -8.65
CA GLY A 32 -5.30 16.23 -10.08
C GLY A 32 -4.50 15.21 -10.90
N VAL A 33 -4.19 14.03 -10.31
CA VAL A 33 -3.31 13.06 -10.94
C VAL A 33 -3.97 12.40 -12.14
N SER A 34 -3.34 12.51 -13.31
CA SER A 34 -3.68 11.78 -14.52
C SER A 34 -2.50 10.91 -14.97
N VAL A 35 -2.82 9.74 -15.51
CA VAL A 35 -1.81 8.80 -16.04
C VAL A 35 -2.25 8.30 -17.40
N ASP A 36 -1.40 8.55 -18.39
CA ASP A 36 -1.55 8.04 -19.73
C ASP A 36 -0.60 6.86 -19.97
N ARG A 37 -1.13 5.74 -20.47
CA ARG A 37 -0.33 4.59 -20.91
C ARG A 37 -0.36 4.50 -22.42
N ARG A 38 0.82 4.38 -23.01
CA ARG A 38 0.98 4.16 -24.44
C ARG A 38 0.98 2.66 -24.71
N ALA A 39 0.03 2.19 -25.53
CA ALA A 39 -0.03 0.83 -26.03
C ALA A 39 -0.01 0.88 -27.56
N GLU A 40 1.04 0.33 -28.17
CA GLU A 40 1.27 0.33 -29.62
C GLU A 40 1.14 1.74 -30.23
N SER A 41 0.04 2.02 -30.94
CA SER A 41 -0.21 3.31 -31.61
C SER A 41 -1.23 4.20 -30.87
N ARG A 42 -1.77 3.76 -29.71
CA ARG A 42 -2.82 4.50 -28.99
C ARG A 42 -2.36 4.87 -27.59
N THR A 43 -2.63 6.11 -27.20
CA THR A 43 -2.53 6.55 -25.83
C THR A 43 -3.89 6.33 -25.15
N ARG A 44 -3.88 5.65 -24.01
CA ARG A 44 -5.08 5.43 -23.19
C ARG A 44 -4.88 6.12 -21.85
N ARG A 45 -5.80 6.99 -21.46
CA ARG A 45 -5.87 7.54 -20.11
C ARG A 45 -6.36 6.45 -19.15
N VAL A 46 -5.54 6.15 -18.17
CA VAL A 46 -5.80 5.11 -17.14
C VAL A 46 -6.26 5.74 -15.84
N LEU A 47 -5.68 6.90 -15.47
CA LEU A 47 -6.19 7.76 -14.41
C LEU A 47 -6.51 9.11 -15.01
N ASP A 48 -7.58 9.75 -14.50
CA ASP A 48 -8.07 11.00 -15.01
C ASP A 48 -8.47 11.94 -13.85
N THR A 49 -7.61 12.90 -13.57
CA THR A 49 -7.80 13.94 -12.57
C THR A 49 -8.17 13.38 -11.19
N VAL A 50 -7.32 12.50 -10.66
CA VAL A 50 -7.57 11.82 -9.38
C VAL A 50 -7.04 12.67 -8.23
N ASP A 51 -7.96 13.08 -7.36
CA ASP A 51 -7.67 13.63 -6.03
C ASP A 51 -7.89 12.52 -5.00
N PHE A 52 -6.89 12.27 -4.17
CA PHE A 52 -6.95 11.23 -3.15
C PHE A 52 -5.97 11.53 -2.03
N GLU A 53 -6.37 11.30 -0.79
CA GLU A 53 -5.55 11.52 0.40
C GLU A 53 -5.47 10.26 1.25
N VAL A 54 -4.34 10.08 1.91
CA VAL A 54 -4.10 8.98 2.85
C VAL A 54 -3.71 9.60 4.19
N VAL A 55 -4.44 9.24 5.23
CA VAL A 55 -4.36 9.88 6.54
C VAL A 55 -3.80 8.90 7.56
N ALA A 56 -2.88 9.38 8.41
CA ALA A 56 -2.32 8.63 9.52
C ALA A 56 -3.41 8.15 10.49
N GLY A 57 -3.35 6.90 10.89
CA GLY A 57 -4.34 6.28 11.77
C GLY A 57 -5.54 5.66 11.06
N GLN A 58 -5.54 5.58 9.72
CA GLN A 58 -6.65 5.03 8.94
C GLN A 58 -6.23 3.91 7.99
N VAL A 59 -7.14 2.96 7.79
CA VAL A 59 -7.12 2.00 6.68
C VAL A 59 -8.05 2.52 5.58
N VAL A 60 -7.51 2.82 4.41
CA VAL A 60 -8.27 3.21 3.23
C VAL A 60 -8.28 2.06 2.23
N ALA A 61 -9.47 1.52 1.93
CA ALA A 61 -9.62 0.49 0.89
C ALA A 61 -9.85 1.14 -0.48
N LEU A 62 -9.02 0.78 -1.47
CA LEU A 62 -9.26 1.08 -2.88
C LEU A 62 -10.01 -0.09 -3.51
N VAL A 63 -11.24 0.14 -3.94
CA VAL A 63 -12.09 -0.86 -4.59
C VAL A 63 -12.55 -0.39 -5.98
N GLY A 64 -13.10 -1.28 -6.77
CA GLY A 64 -13.61 -0.99 -8.11
C GLY A 64 -13.36 -2.15 -9.08
N PRO A 65 -13.97 -2.14 -10.27
CA PRO A 65 -13.84 -3.21 -11.23
C PRO A 65 -12.40 -3.37 -11.75
N ASN A 66 -12.13 -4.49 -12.44
CA ASN A 66 -10.85 -4.71 -13.09
C ASN A 66 -10.63 -3.64 -14.17
N GLY A 67 -9.42 -3.08 -14.21
CA GLY A 67 -9.08 -2.01 -15.15
C GLY A 67 -9.57 -0.62 -14.74
N ALA A 68 -10.16 -0.42 -13.54
CA ALA A 68 -10.58 0.89 -13.04
C ALA A 68 -9.41 1.83 -12.71
N GLY A 69 -8.16 1.32 -12.60
CA GLY A 69 -6.98 2.14 -12.33
C GLY A 69 -6.39 1.97 -10.92
N LYS A 70 -6.90 1.07 -10.08
CA LYS A 70 -6.47 0.88 -8.68
C LYS A 70 -4.96 0.70 -8.51
N SER A 71 -4.38 -0.33 -9.14
CA SER A 71 -2.93 -0.58 -9.07
C SER A 71 -2.10 0.54 -9.74
N THR A 72 -2.68 1.24 -10.74
CA THR A 72 -2.03 2.40 -11.35
C THR A 72 -1.99 3.59 -10.38
N LEU A 73 -3.08 3.84 -9.64
CA LEU A 73 -3.10 4.85 -8.59
C LEU A 73 -2.11 4.48 -7.47
N LEU A 74 -2.13 3.24 -7.03
CA LEU A 74 -1.19 2.78 -6.00
C LEU A 74 0.27 2.94 -6.45
N ALA A 75 0.60 2.59 -7.70
CA ALA A 75 1.94 2.77 -8.27
C ALA A 75 2.34 4.26 -8.39
N ALA A 76 1.40 5.15 -8.71
CA ALA A 76 1.64 6.59 -8.71
C ALA A 76 1.90 7.11 -7.28
N LEU A 77 1.08 6.72 -6.31
CA LEU A 77 1.26 7.04 -4.89
C LEU A 77 2.58 6.48 -4.36
N ALA A 78 2.96 5.30 -4.81
CA ALA A 78 4.24 4.68 -4.50
C ALA A 78 5.44 5.41 -5.12
N GLY A 79 5.26 6.25 -6.12
CA GLY A 79 6.34 6.88 -6.88
C GLY A 79 7.04 5.90 -7.84
N GLU A 80 6.42 4.76 -8.13
CA GLU A 80 6.88 3.79 -9.14
C GLU A 80 6.47 4.20 -10.55
N LEU A 81 5.43 5.03 -10.63
CA LEU A 81 4.91 5.59 -11.87
C LEU A 81 4.75 7.10 -11.73
N ALA A 82 5.44 7.85 -12.57
CA ALA A 82 5.26 9.30 -12.63
C ALA A 82 3.91 9.64 -13.28
N PRO A 83 3.10 10.54 -12.69
CA PRO A 83 1.88 11.02 -13.32
C PRO A 83 2.20 11.82 -14.60
N THR A 84 1.28 11.77 -15.57
CA THR A 84 1.36 12.59 -16.79
C THR A 84 0.96 14.04 -16.48
N GLU A 85 0.00 14.22 -15.57
CA GLU A 85 -0.49 15.51 -15.08
C GLU A 85 -0.76 15.40 -13.58
N GLY A 86 -0.76 16.54 -12.90
CA GLY A 86 -0.97 16.60 -11.46
C GLY A 86 0.29 16.28 -10.66
N VAL A 87 0.14 16.12 -9.36
CA VAL A 87 1.25 15.91 -8.43
C VAL A 87 0.88 14.87 -7.37
N VAL A 88 1.87 14.07 -6.97
CA VAL A 88 1.79 13.24 -5.76
C VAL A 88 2.75 13.82 -4.72
N GLU A 89 2.24 13.98 -3.50
CA GLU A 89 2.98 14.51 -2.36
C GLU A 89 3.09 13.45 -1.26
N LEU A 90 4.27 13.32 -0.68
CA LEU A 90 4.56 12.53 0.51
C LEU A 90 5.00 13.48 1.61
N ASP A 91 4.33 13.46 2.77
CA ASP A 91 4.55 14.39 3.88
C ASP A 91 4.56 15.87 3.42
N GLY A 92 3.58 16.25 2.56
CA GLY A 92 3.41 17.59 2.05
C GLY A 92 4.48 18.05 1.05
N ARG A 93 5.30 17.14 0.51
CA ARG A 93 6.36 17.43 -0.44
C ARG A 93 6.24 16.55 -1.67
N GLY A 94 6.32 17.13 -2.86
CA GLY A 94 6.26 16.40 -4.12
C GLY A 94 7.28 15.27 -4.22
N LEU A 95 6.89 14.12 -4.79
CA LEU A 95 7.73 12.92 -4.86
C LEU A 95 9.05 13.15 -5.61
N ASP A 96 9.06 14.05 -6.58
CA ASP A 96 10.26 14.46 -7.34
C ASP A 96 11.36 15.10 -6.49
N ARG A 97 11.02 15.56 -5.29
CA ARG A 97 11.93 16.19 -4.34
C ARG A 97 12.50 15.24 -3.30
N TRP A 98 12.07 13.98 -3.30
CA TRP A 98 12.56 12.95 -2.41
C TRP A 98 13.61 12.09 -3.09
N THR A 99 14.62 11.64 -2.35
CA THR A 99 15.48 10.55 -2.81
C THR A 99 14.72 9.21 -2.67
N PRO A 100 15.05 8.19 -3.47
CA PRO A 100 14.48 6.85 -3.30
C PRO A 100 14.63 6.31 -1.87
N LEU A 101 15.76 6.59 -1.22
CA LEU A 101 16.04 6.19 0.16
C LEU A 101 15.12 6.90 1.17
N ASP A 102 14.93 8.21 1.02
CA ASP A 102 14.05 8.97 1.91
C ASP A 102 12.59 8.55 1.75
N MET A 103 12.14 8.25 0.53
CA MET A 103 10.83 7.67 0.28
C MET A 103 10.69 6.29 0.94
N ALA A 104 11.69 5.42 0.80
CA ALA A 104 11.67 4.08 1.39
C ALA A 104 11.66 4.10 2.93
N ARG A 105 12.11 5.17 3.58
CA ARG A 105 12.00 5.37 5.02
C ARG A 105 10.63 5.87 5.48
N ARG A 106 9.79 6.32 4.57
CA ARG A 106 8.47 6.91 4.87
C ARG A 106 7.32 6.03 4.45
N ARG A 107 7.48 5.28 3.36
CA ARG A 107 6.47 4.36 2.85
C ARG A 107 7.04 3.00 2.50
N ALA A 108 6.26 1.96 2.75
CA ALA A 108 6.53 0.60 2.29
C ALA A 108 5.45 0.16 1.31
N VAL A 109 5.84 -0.64 0.31
CA VAL A 109 4.95 -1.10 -0.75
C VAL A 109 4.97 -2.62 -0.82
N LEU A 110 3.79 -3.22 -0.79
CA LEU A 110 3.57 -4.61 -1.13
C LEU A 110 3.01 -4.66 -2.56
N PRO A 111 3.78 -5.05 -3.56
CA PRO A 111 3.28 -5.18 -4.93
C PRO A 111 2.44 -6.45 -5.09
N GLN A 112 1.58 -6.49 -6.10
CA GLN A 112 0.73 -7.65 -6.42
C GLN A 112 1.55 -8.93 -6.71
N SER A 113 2.73 -8.82 -7.32
CA SER A 113 3.60 -9.95 -7.60
C SER A 113 4.82 -9.98 -6.68
N HIS A 114 5.15 -11.17 -6.17
CA HIS A 114 6.25 -11.38 -5.22
C HIS A 114 7.28 -12.34 -5.81
N THR A 115 8.16 -11.84 -6.68
CA THR A 115 9.24 -12.63 -7.25
C THR A 115 10.58 -12.18 -6.69
N VAL A 116 11.40 -13.14 -6.28
CA VAL A 116 12.79 -12.93 -5.88
C VAL A 116 13.64 -13.82 -6.76
N GLY A 117 14.58 -13.22 -7.50
CA GLY A 117 15.35 -13.92 -8.55
C GLY A 117 16.42 -14.87 -8.03
N PHE A 118 16.68 -14.91 -6.74
CA PHE A 118 17.73 -15.75 -6.11
C PHE A 118 17.14 -16.58 -4.97
N PRO A 119 17.77 -17.70 -4.59
CA PRO A 119 17.28 -18.61 -3.56
C PRO A 119 17.57 -18.13 -2.13
N PHE A 120 17.23 -16.86 -1.82
CA PHE A 120 17.29 -16.34 -0.46
C PHE A 120 16.31 -17.08 0.45
N THR A 121 16.66 -17.21 1.72
CA THR A 121 15.76 -17.69 2.76
C THR A 121 14.64 -16.68 3.04
N ALA A 122 13.53 -17.15 3.62
CA ALA A 122 12.45 -16.26 4.02
C ALA A 122 12.93 -15.13 4.95
N ARG A 123 13.82 -15.44 5.91
CA ARG A 123 14.44 -14.45 6.80
C ARG A 123 15.25 -13.40 6.04
N GLU A 124 16.05 -13.80 5.05
CA GLU A 124 16.84 -12.87 4.23
C GLU A 124 15.93 -11.96 3.40
N VAL A 125 14.83 -12.49 2.85
CA VAL A 125 13.83 -11.68 2.13
C VAL A 125 13.20 -10.64 3.06
N VAL A 126 12.84 -11.01 4.30
CA VAL A 126 12.31 -10.07 5.28
C VAL A 126 13.36 -9.03 5.68
N ALA A 127 14.63 -9.45 5.84
CA ALA A 127 15.75 -8.55 6.15
C ALA A 127 15.97 -7.46 5.07
N MET A 128 15.62 -7.72 3.80
CA MET A 128 15.67 -6.69 2.74
C MET A 128 14.77 -5.48 3.06
N GLY A 129 13.71 -5.66 3.85
CA GLY A 129 12.89 -4.56 4.35
C GLY A 129 13.65 -3.57 5.22
N ARG A 130 14.74 -4.01 5.85
CA ARG A 130 15.58 -3.16 6.70
C ARG A 130 16.63 -2.36 5.94
N ALA A 131 16.86 -2.65 4.66
CA ALA A 131 17.87 -1.97 3.85
C ALA A 131 17.82 -0.42 3.90
N PRO A 132 16.65 0.25 3.95
CA PRO A 132 16.60 1.71 4.08
C PRO A 132 17.19 2.25 5.39
N TRP A 133 17.28 1.44 6.43
CA TRP A 133 17.75 1.83 7.76
C TRP A 133 19.23 1.53 8.00
N ALA A 134 19.90 0.88 7.03
CA ALA A 134 21.33 0.56 7.14
C ALA A 134 22.16 1.82 7.48
N ARG A 135 23.09 1.67 8.42
CA ARG A 135 23.96 2.75 8.94
C ARG A 135 23.19 3.91 9.62
N THR A 136 22.02 3.64 10.16
CA THR A 136 21.28 4.55 11.04
C THR A 136 21.21 3.95 12.46
N GLU A 137 20.74 4.71 13.43
CA GLU A 137 20.51 4.20 14.80
C GLU A 137 19.49 3.05 14.84
N ARG A 138 18.59 2.96 13.84
CA ARG A 138 17.60 1.89 13.73
C ARG A 138 18.16 0.55 13.27
N ASP A 139 19.37 0.53 12.70
CA ASP A 139 20.10 -0.68 12.30
C ASP A 139 20.37 -1.61 13.49
N ALA A 140 20.63 -1.06 14.67
CA ALA A 140 20.87 -1.83 15.88
C ALA A 140 19.68 -2.72 16.31
N HIS A 141 18.48 -2.44 15.83
CA HIS A 141 17.24 -3.16 16.15
C HIS A 141 16.76 -4.09 15.03
N ASP A 142 17.54 -4.26 13.95
CA ASP A 142 17.11 -4.99 12.76
C ASP A 142 16.71 -6.43 13.05
N ASP A 143 17.47 -7.16 13.88
CA ASP A 143 17.15 -8.54 14.24
C ASP A 143 15.84 -8.67 15.02
N GLU A 144 15.51 -7.71 15.86
CA GLU A 144 14.25 -7.64 16.59
C GLU A 144 13.09 -7.36 15.63
N GLN A 145 13.23 -6.37 14.77
CA GLN A 145 12.22 -5.99 13.78
C GLN A 145 11.93 -7.13 12.79
N ILE A 146 12.97 -7.81 12.32
CA ILE A 146 12.82 -8.97 11.43
C ILE A 146 12.05 -10.09 12.12
N ARG A 147 12.39 -10.43 13.38
CA ARG A 147 11.66 -11.45 14.15
C ARG A 147 10.21 -11.07 14.37
N ALA A 148 9.96 -9.84 14.81
CA ALA A 148 8.61 -9.32 15.02
C ALA A 148 7.77 -9.37 13.75
N ALA A 149 8.35 -9.01 12.60
CA ALA A 149 7.67 -9.04 11.31
C ALA A 149 7.35 -10.48 10.85
N LEU A 150 8.29 -11.43 11.03
CA LEU A 150 8.07 -12.85 10.74
C LEU A 150 6.94 -13.43 11.60
N ALA A 151 6.95 -13.14 12.89
CA ALA A 151 5.91 -13.58 13.83
C ALA A 151 4.55 -12.96 13.49
N ALA A 152 4.49 -11.64 13.22
CA ALA A 152 3.27 -10.94 12.88
C ALA A 152 2.59 -11.50 11.60
N ALA A 153 3.39 -11.93 10.63
CA ALA A 153 2.89 -12.55 9.38
C ALA A 153 2.71 -14.07 9.47
N ASP A 154 2.90 -14.68 10.64
CA ASP A 154 2.82 -16.13 10.87
C ASP A 154 3.73 -16.94 9.93
N VAL A 155 4.99 -16.52 9.78
CA VAL A 155 5.98 -17.18 8.89
C VAL A 155 7.34 -17.43 9.59
N GLU A 156 7.42 -17.31 10.89
CA GLU A 156 8.66 -17.53 11.65
C GLU A 156 9.19 -18.97 11.45
N HIS A 157 8.29 -19.95 11.40
CA HIS A 157 8.61 -21.35 11.15
C HIS A 157 9.20 -21.60 9.75
N LEU A 158 9.07 -20.65 8.82
CA LEU A 158 9.60 -20.71 7.46
C LEU A 158 10.93 -19.97 7.31
N ALA A 159 11.45 -19.32 8.36
CA ALA A 159 12.56 -18.38 8.29
C ALA A 159 13.81 -18.93 7.57
N ALA A 160 14.13 -20.22 7.75
CA ALA A 160 15.27 -20.88 7.14
C ALA A 160 14.99 -21.50 5.76
N ARG A 161 13.72 -21.53 5.31
CA ARG A 161 13.36 -22.11 4.01
C ARG A 161 13.67 -21.15 2.87
N ALA A 162 14.13 -21.70 1.75
CA ALA A 162 14.38 -20.93 0.53
C ALA A 162 13.06 -20.38 -0.03
N PHE A 163 12.98 -19.07 -0.25
CA PHE A 163 11.77 -18.36 -0.70
C PHE A 163 11.13 -18.97 -1.98
N PRO A 164 11.89 -19.38 -3.01
CA PRO A 164 11.28 -20.00 -4.19
C PRO A 164 10.58 -21.33 -3.91
N THR A 165 10.89 -22.02 -2.81
CA THR A 165 10.28 -23.31 -2.44
C THR A 165 8.99 -23.18 -1.65
N LEU A 166 8.61 -21.96 -1.29
CA LEU A 166 7.40 -21.65 -0.56
C LEU A 166 6.17 -21.72 -1.48
N SER A 167 5.01 -22.07 -0.91
CA SER A 167 3.72 -21.96 -1.60
C SER A 167 3.38 -20.49 -1.92
N GLY A 168 2.38 -20.26 -2.78
CA GLY A 168 1.94 -18.90 -3.11
C GLY A 168 1.53 -18.08 -1.88
N GLY A 169 0.75 -18.67 -0.99
CA GLY A 169 0.32 -18.02 0.25
C GLY A 169 1.47 -17.78 1.24
N GLU A 170 2.41 -18.73 1.39
CA GLU A 170 3.62 -18.54 2.21
C GLU A 170 4.48 -17.40 1.67
N ARG A 171 4.67 -17.32 0.33
CA ARG A 171 5.41 -16.21 -0.30
C ARG A 171 4.72 -14.86 -0.07
N ALA A 172 3.40 -14.80 -0.20
CA ALA A 172 2.64 -13.59 0.06
C ALA A 172 2.82 -13.09 1.50
N ARG A 173 2.76 -14.00 2.48
CA ARG A 173 2.99 -13.65 3.89
C ARG A 173 4.43 -13.24 4.18
N VAL A 174 5.44 -13.89 3.59
CA VAL A 174 6.85 -13.46 3.71
C VAL A 174 7.07 -12.10 3.07
N ALA A 175 6.43 -11.81 1.93
CA ALA A 175 6.48 -10.49 1.30
C ALA A 175 5.81 -9.41 2.18
N LEU A 176 4.69 -9.73 2.83
CA LEU A 176 4.07 -8.86 3.84
C LEU A 176 5.02 -8.63 5.03
N ALA A 177 5.64 -9.69 5.57
CA ALA A 177 6.63 -9.56 6.64
C ALA A 177 7.78 -8.62 6.26
N ARG A 178 8.26 -8.65 5.00
CA ARG A 178 9.26 -7.71 4.49
C ARG A 178 8.78 -6.25 4.56
N VAL A 179 7.53 -6.00 4.18
CA VAL A 179 6.91 -4.67 4.25
C VAL A 179 6.79 -4.20 5.69
N LEU A 180 6.38 -5.08 6.60
CA LEU A 180 6.27 -4.76 8.03
C LEU A 180 7.63 -4.49 8.67
N ALA A 181 8.67 -5.26 8.33
CA ALA A 181 10.03 -5.07 8.80
C ALA A 181 10.59 -3.71 8.38
N GLN A 182 10.13 -3.12 7.30
CA GLN A 182 10.54 -1.77 6.87
C GLN A 182 10.13 -0.69 7.87
N ASP A 183 9.08 -0.91 8.67
CA ASP A 183 8.64 -0.06 9.78
C ASP A 183 8.47 1.41 9.39
N THR A 184 7.58 1.65 8.44
CA THR A 184 7.28 2.98 7.90
C THR A 184 5.92 3.49 8.35
N ALA A 185 5.72 4.81 8.27
CA ALA A 185 4.46 5.46 8.63
C ALA A 185 3.35 5.28 7.59
N THR A 186 3.68 4.90 6.35
CA THR A 186 2.69 4.66 5.29
C THR A 186 2.90 3.28 4.67
N LEU A 187 1.81 2.52 4.56
CA LEU A 187 1.78 1.19 3.94
C LEU A 187 0.87 1.22 2.71
N LEU A 188 1.39 0.76 1.58
CA LEU A 188 0.67 0.62 0.32
C LEU A 188 0.62 -0.86 -0.06
N LEU A 189 -0.57 -1.48 -0.01
CA LEU A 189 -0.75 -2.92 -0.16
C LEU A 189 -1.60 -3.20 -1.41
N ASP A 190 -0.99 -3.79 -2.44
CA ASP A 190 -1.71 -4.16 -3.66
C ASP A 190 -2.17 -5.62 -3.59
N GLU A 191 -3.47 -5.82 -3.39
CA GLU A 191 -4.14 -7.13 -3.29
C GLU A 191 -3.47 -8.11 -2.31
N PRO A 192 -3.22 -7.73 -1.05
CA PRO A 192 -2.45 -8.53 -0.10
C PRO A 192 -3.11 -9.86 0.25
N THR A 193 -4.36 -10.05 -0.11
CA THR A 193 -5.19 -11.23 0.23
C THR A 193 -5.40 -12.21 -0.92
N ALA A 194 -4.98 -11.87 -2.16
CA ALA A 194 -5.37 -12.60 -3.38
C ALA A 194 -4.96 -14.08 -3.42
N ALA A 195 -3.88 -14.47 -2.74
CA ALA A 195 -3.36 -15.85 -2.75
C ALA A 195 -3.57 -16.59 -1.42
N LEU A 196 -4.41 -16.05 -0.52
CA LEU A 196 -4.58 -16.52 0.84
C LEU A 196 -5.94 -17.18 1.05
N ASP A 197 -5.98 -18.17 1.93
CA ASP A 197 -7.24 -18.70 2.47
C ASP A 197 -7.90 -17.71 3.44
N LEU A 198 -9.15 -17.97 3.79
CA LEU A 198 -9.96 -17.07 4.61
C LEU A 198 -9.27 -16.68 5.94
N GLY A 199 -8.68 -17.64 6.66
CA GLY A 199 -8.03 -17.35 7.94
C GLY A 199 -6.83 -16.41 7.81
N HIS A 200 -6.03 -16.60 6.76
CA HIS A 200 -4.88 -15.75 6.49
C HIS A 200 -5.29 -14.38 5.93
N GLN A 201 -6.37 -14.30 5.11
CA GLN A 201 -6.92 -13.00 4.68
C GLN A 201 -7.32 -12.14 5.88
N GLU A 202 -8.07 -12.72 6.82
CA GLU A 202 -8.48 -12.06 8.06
C GLU A 202 -7.26 -11.61 8.90
N SER A 203 -6.21 -12.42 8.96
CA SER A 203 -5.00 -12.09 9.71
C SER A 203 -4.24 -10.90 9.10
N VAL A 204 -4.12 -10.84 7.77
CA VAL A 204 -3.50 -9.72 7.05
C VAL A 204 -4.25 -8.41 7.31
N LEU A 205 -5.58 -8.45 7.29
CA LEU A 205 -6.39 -7.24 7.47
C LEU A 205 -6.43 -6.77 8.92
N ARG A 206 -6.49 -7.69 9.89
CA ARG A 206 -6.30 -7.35 11.31
C ARG A 206 -4.94 -6.68 11.54
N LEU A 207 -3.90 -7.16 10.86
CA LEU A 207 -2.57 -6.58 10.96
C LEU A 207 -2.53 -5.17 10.34
N ALA A 208 -3.18 -4.96 9.19
CA ALA A 208 -3.34 -3.63 8.58
C ALA A 208 -4.07 -2.66 9.53
N SER A 209 -5.18 -3.10 10.14
CA SER A 209 -5.91 -2.31 11.13
C SER A 209 -5.08 -2.03 12.39
N ALA A 210 -4.32 -3.01 12.88
CA ALA A 210 -3.44 -2.81 14.03
C ALA A 210 -2.32 -1.78 13.73
N ARG A 211 -1.76 -1.80 12.52
CA ARG A 211 -0.78 -0.78 12.09
C ARG A 211 -1.39 0.61 11.97
N ALA A 212 -2.62 0.72 11.48
CA ALA A 212 -3.36 1.98 11.44
C ALA A 212 -3.66 2.48 12.86
N ALA A 213 -4.16 1.62 13.74
CA ALA A 213 -4.39 1.97 15.16
C ALA A 213 -3.11 2.42 15.88
N ALA A 214 -1.94 1.94 15.45
CA ALA A 214 -0.63 2.39 15.92
C ALA A 214 -0.15 3.70 15.26
N GLY A 215 -0.98 4.34 14.42
CA GLY A 215 -0.70 5.64 13.79
C GLY A 215 -0.20 5.57 12.35
N ALA A 216 -0.08 4.39 11.74
CA ALA A 216 0.29 4.30 10.33
C ALA A 216 -0.89 4.70 9.42
N ALA A 217 -0.58 5.22 8.24
CA ALA A 217 -1.53 5.39 7.15
C ALA A 217 -1.48 4.13 6.26
N VAL A 218 -2.61 3.46 6.04
CA VAL A 218 -2.65 2.21 5.28
C VAL A 218 -3.58 2.35 4.09
N VAL A 219 -3.08 2.08 2.89
CA VAL A 219 -3.88 1.90 1.68
C VAL A 219 -3.86 0.43 1.30
N VAL A 220 -5.02 -0.14 1.09
CA VAL A 220 -5.15 -1.53 0.65
C VAL A 220 -6.05 -1.63 -0.57
N VAL A 221 -5.56 -2.21 -1.66
CA VAL A 221 -6.37 -2.56 -2.82
C VAL A 221 -7.07 -3.89 -2.53
N LEU A 222 -8.39 -3.89 -2.62
CA LEU A 222 -9.22 -5.05 -2.34
C LEU A 222 -10.20 -5.33 -3.48
N HIS A 223 -10.49 -6.62 -3.72
CA HIS A 223 -11.55 -7.08 -4.62
C HIS A 223 -12.83 -7.43 -3.87
N ASP A 224 -12.70 -7.90 -2.64
CA ASP A 224 -13.84 -8.26 -1.80
C ASP A 224 -14.40 -7.04 -1.09
N LEU A 225 -15.63 -6.67 -1.44
CA LEU A 225 -16.32 -5.49 -0.88
C LEU A 225 -16.80 -5.74 0.56
N GLY A 226 -17.10 -6.99 0.92
CA GLY A 226 -17.45 -7.35 2.30
C GLY A 226 -16.26 -7.16 3.24
N ILE A 227 -15.09 -7.58 2.79
CA ILE A 227 -13.82 -7.35 3.51
C ILE A 227 -13.53 -5.85 3.62
N ALA A 228 -13.70 -5.09 2.54
CA ALA A 228 -13.51 -3.63 2.57
C ALA A 228 -14.47 -2.97 3.57
N ALA A 229 -15.75 -3.39 3.60
CA ALA A 229 -16.74 -2.91 4.56
C ALA A 229 -16.38 -3.22 6.01
N ALA A 230 -15.73 -4.36 6.26
CA ALA A 230 -15.42 -4.84 7.61
C ALA A 230 -14.16 -4.20 8.22
N TYR A 231 -13.16 -3.88 7.40
CA TYR A 231 -11.83 -3.51 7.87
C TYR A 231 -11.39 -2.08 7.54
N ALA A 232 -12.01 -1.44 6.55
CA ALA A 232 -11.62 -0.09 6.17
C ALA A 232 -12.35 0.97 7.00
N ASP A 233 -11.61 2.00 7.42
CA ASP A 233 -12.19 3.22 7.98
C ASP A 233 -12.79 4.08 6.88
N ARG A 234 -12.23 3.97 5.65
CA ARG A 234 -12.65 4.72 4.48
C ARG A 234 -12.49 3.87 3.22
N VAL A 235 -13.44 3.98 2.31
CA VAL A 235 -13.45 3.27 1.03
C VAL A 235 -13.45 4.29 -0.10
N ALA A 236 -12.50 4.16 -1.02
CA ALA A 236 -12.50 4.89 -2.28
C ALA A 236 -12.84 3.94 -3.43
N VAL A 237 -13.92 4.23 -4.14
CA VAL A 237 -14.38 3.47 -5.29
C VAL A 237 -13.85 4.09 -6.57
N LEU A 238 -13.03 3.36 -7.31
CA LEU A 238 -12.54 3.77 -8.63
C LEU A 238 -13.44 3.22 -9.73
N GLU A 239 -13.78 4.08 -10.68
CA GLU A 239 -14.50 3.76 -11.90
C GLU A 239 -13.85 4.48 -13.08
N SER A 240 -13.41 3.73 -14.10
CA SER A 240 -12.85 4.30 -15.34
C SER A 240 -11.77 5.37 -15.13
N GLY A 241 -10.86 5.13 -14.17
CA GLY A 241 -9.73 6.02 -13.87
C GLY A 241 -10.05 7.23 -12.99
N ARG A 242 -11.26 7.33 -12.45
CA ARG A 242 -11.70 8.40 -11.57
C ARG A 242 -12.16 7.86 -10.22
N VAL A 243 -12.11 8.68 -9.18
CA VAL A 243 -12.76 8.38 -7.90
C VAL A 243 -14.25 8.67 -8.04
N ALA A 244 -15.06 7.61 -8.03
CA ALA A 244 -16.51 7.70 -8.15
C ALA A 244 -17.19 8.04 -6.81
N ALA A 245 -16.60 7.58 -5.70
CA ALA A 245 -17.01 7.90 -4.34
C ALA A 245 -15.84 7.65 -3.38
N ASP A 246 -15.80 8.39 -2.27
CA ASP A 246 -14.79 8.31 -1.24
C ASP A 246 -15.38 8.73 0.11
N GLY A 247 -15.29 7.87 1.13
CA GLY A 247 -15.86 8.12 2.44
C GLY A 247 -15.98 6.87 3.31
N PRO A 248 -16.72 6.95 4.44
CA PRO A 248 -17.01 5.80 5.29
C PRO A 248 -17.68 4.65 4.51
N PRO A 249 -17.35 3.37 4.81
CA PRO A 249 -17.91 2.23 4.07
C PRO A 249 -19.45 2.27 3.94
N ARG A 250 -20.16 2.60 5.01
CA ARG A 250 -21.65 2.64 5.02
C ARG A 250 -22.25 3.71 4.09
N GLU A 251 -21.53 4.80 3.85
CA GLU A 251 -21.98 5.88 2.97
C GLU A 251 -21.64 5.61 1.51
N VAL A 252 -20.51 4.92 1.28
CA VAL A 252 -19.96 4.69 -0.06
C VAL A 252 -20.46 3.39 -0.67
N LEU A 253 -20.47 2.29 0.10
CA LEU A 253 -20.87 0.98 -0.42
C LEU A 253 -22.40 0.86 -0.42
N THR A 254 -23.05 1.51 -1.38
CA THR A 254 -24.51 1.46 -1.56
C THR A 254 -24.89 0.57 -2.74
N THR A 255 -26.11 0.02 -2.68
CA THR A 255 -26.68 -0.79 -3.77
C THR A 255 -26.63 -0.07 -5.11
N GLU A 256 -26.99 1.22 -5.14
CA GLU A 256 -27.06 2.05 -6.34
C GLU A 256 -25.67 2.27 -6.93
N LEU A 257 -24.69 2.69 -6.10
CA LEU A 257 -23.34 2.94 -6.55
C LEU A 257 -22.69 1.67 -7.07
N LEU A 258 -22.75 0.57 -6.30
CA LEU A 258 -22.09 -0.68 -6.65
C LEU A 258 -22.72 -1.32 -7.88
N THR A 259 -24.06 -1.31 -8.01
CA THR A 259 -24.74 -1.81 -9.22
C THR A 259 -24.30 -1.06 -10.46
N ARG A 260 -24.15 0.27 -10.37
CA ARG A 260 -23.66 1.12 -11.46
C ARG A 260 -22.19 0.82 -11.80
N VAL A 261 -21.33 0.84 -10.80
CA VAL A 261 -19.87 0.72 -10.99
C VAL A 261 -19.48 -0.67 -11.48
N TYR A 262 -20.08 -1.72 -10.94
CA TYR A 262 -19.78 -3.11 -11.31
C TYR A 262 -20.61 -3.63 -12.49
N GLN A 263 -21.59 -2.82 -12.98
CA GLN A 263 -22.48 -3.17 -14.10
C GLN A 263 -23.19 -4.52 -13.87
N HIS A 264 -23.50 -4.82 -12.61
CA HIS A 264 -24.18 -6.02 -12.17
C HIS A 264 -25.07 -5.69 -10.97
N PRO A 265 -26.30 -6.21 -10.88
CA PRO A 265 -27.14 -5.98 -9.72
C PRO A 265 -26.47 -6.48 -8.43
N VAL A 266 -26.36 -5.57 -7.46
CA VAL A 266 -25.78 -5.83 -6.15
C VAL A 266 -26.79 -5.43 -5.09
N GLU A 267 -26.92 -6.21 -4.04
CA GLU A 267 -27.65 -5.85 -2.84
C GLU A 267 -26.66 -5.57 -1.69
N VAL A 268 -26.92 -4.49 -0.98
CA VAL A 268 -26.21 -4.14 0.24
C VAL A 268 -27.20 -4.18 1.38
N ILE A 269 -26.94 -5.07 2.33
CA ILE A 269 -27.84 -5.31 3.48
C ILE A 269 -27.03 -5.35 4.78
N ASP A 270 -27.69 -5.08 5.89
CA ASP A 270 -27.09 -5.32 7.20
C ASP A 270 -27.33 -6.76 7.65
N HIS A 271 -26.25 -7.40 8.15
CA HIS A 271 -26.37 -8.73 8.74
C HIS A 271 -27.30 -8.68 9.96
N PRO A 272 -28.36 -9.53 10.02
CA PRO A 272 -29.45 -9.35 10.98
C PRO A 272 -29.03 -9.52 12.45
N VAL A 273 -27.89 -10.19 12.71
CA VAL A 273 -27.38 -10.43 14.06
C VAL A 273 -26.24 -9.49 14.42
N THR A 274 -25.28 -9.30 13.51
CA THR A 274 -24.06 -8.55 13.81
C THR A 274 -24.12 -7.07 13.39
N GLY A 275 -25.08 -6.71 12.53
CA GLY A 275 -25.17 -5.37 11.92
C GLY A 275 -24.03 -5.07 10.95
N ALA A 276 -23.19 -6.06 10.61
CA ALA A 276 -22.13 -5.89 9.61
C ALA A 276 -22.74 -5.69 8.22
N GLN A 277 -22.18 -4.77 7.45
CA GLN A 277 -22.61 -4.52 6.08
C GLN A 277 -22.19 -5.70 5.18
N LEU A 278 -23.14 -6.28 4.48
CA LEU A 278 -22.95 -7.36 3.52
C LEU A 278 -23.18 -6.85 2.10
N VAL A 279 -22.28 -7.15 1.21
CA VAL A 279 -22.38 -6.83 -0.22
C VAL A 279 -22.55 -8.12 -0.99
N LEU A 280 -23.70 -8.30 -1.61
CA LEU A 280 -24.09 -9.55 -2.24
C LEU A 280 -24.42 -9.32 -3.73
N PRO A 281 -23.80 -10.10 -4.66
CA PRO A 281 -24.25 -10.06 -6.05
C PRO A 281 -25.62 -10.75 -6.15
N VAL A 282 -26.56 -10.13 -6.86
CA VAL A 282 -27.86 -10.74 -7.15
C VAL A 282 -27.67 -11.88 -8.16
N ARG A 283 -27.93 -13.09 -7.71
CA ARG A 283 -27.87 -14.30 -8.54
C ARG A 283 -29.31 -14.70 -8.90
N ARG A 284 -29.57 -14.82 -10.20
CA ARG A 284 -30.82 -15.36 -10.73
C ARG A 284 -30.72 -16.88 -10.91
#